data_0369e674a874ecaed068b2b19e9bb0d4
#
_entry.id   0369e674a874ecaed068b2b19e9bb0d4
#
_cell.length_a   1.000
_cell.length_b   1.000
_cell.length_c   1.000
_cell.angle_alpha   90.00
_cell.angle_beta   90.00
_cell.angle_gamma   90.00
#
_symmetry.space_group_name_H-M   'P 1'
#
loop_
_entity.id
_entity.type
_entity.pdbx_description
1 polymer ?
#
loop_
_entity_poly.entity_id
_entity_poly.type
_entity_poly.pdbx_seq_one_letter_code
_entity_poly.pdbx_strand_id
1 'polypeptide(L)'
;MKKAGKLIIVTLLILSGLTAGAYFLLKGREGGPSNEFKNRMAKEQSDNQTDRAYQYDMPDKATVLATDGEDKNVLNFESNSVYQVSNSNEARARLDRLIKRTDADFDNPIIAKNPFGTMENSFYFYFHTSFRCMVRYTITVDDETISDHIRYVNNGQENNLAKEHEFLVEGLLPGKTNFIVMELVDSTGNTRETKNYQYTTAGSPSGIPQKITVSDGYSKSTLANGMYYVFPSGTPWIAAYDNKGILRDLIPTESFHGHRITASDDCILYQISEDKVAKVSALGRVTGVVQMKGYGKIRDFSYDGYDEVYWLGKKKKNEYLLATSFQTGKTRVVYRFKKDIQTGSLTVPQSGSIGVVAKNPSGVFYLDAISAAKPKISFVVGKKAAWKKVTAKKKINDNKKFTGWNTKESMLLSQENETIPAMLVQEENQYLAVEWQADVAKKTVQKKASATAVEAKSGSLLQKCGNNYVIVCGTAGTYLEMGSDGKAIRRYNYGSGLDSVQKLTLSGMYFYGI
;
A
#
# COMPACT_ATOMS: atom_id res chain seq x y z
N MET A 1 -28.13 -51.27 8.98
CA MET A 1 -27.12 -50.46 8.27
C MET A 1 -27.14 -48.96 8.60
N LYS A 2 -28.28 -48.28 8.89
CA LYS A 2 -28.32 -46.83 9.21
C LYS A 2 -27.69 -46.39 10.55
N LYS A 3 -27.56 -47.28 11.54
CA LYS A 3 -26.92 -46.96 12.85
C LYS A 3 -25.38 -46.99 12.81
N ALA A 4 -24.78 -47.87 12.00
CA ALA A 4 -23.33 -47.95 11.86
C ALA A 4 -22.72 -46.72 11.13
N GLY A 5 -23.42 -46.20 10.12
CA GLY A 5 -22.97 -45.00 9.39
C GLY A 5 -22.96 -43.73 10.25
N LYS A 6 -23.94 -43.57 11.16
CA LYS A 6 -23.95 -42.44 12.11
C LYS A 6 -22.81 -42.49 13.13
N LEU A 7 -22.46 -43.69 13.59
CA LEU A 7 -21.35 -43.85 14.54
C LEU A 7 -20.00 -43.52 13.90
N ILE A 8 -19.78 -43.95 12.69
CA ILE A 8 -18.54 -43.66 11.94
C ILE A 8 -18.38 -42.15 11.68
N ILE A 9 -19.47 -41.43 11.33
CA ILE A 9 -19.41 -39.97 11.09
C ILE A 9 -19.14 -39.22 12.40
N VAL A 10 -19.73 -39.62 13.51
CA VAL A 10 -19.49 -39.03 14.84
C VAL A 10 -18.05 -39.30 15.30
N THR A 11 -17.52 -40.49 15.06
CA THR A 11 -16.13 -40.83 15.43
C THR A 11 -15.13 -40.05 14.56
N LEU A 12 -15.39 -39.84 13.27
CA LEU A 12 -14.57 -39.02 12.40
C LEU A 12 -14.60 -37.52 12.77
N LEU A 13 -15.74 -37.00 13.18
CA LEU A 13 -15.86 -35.62 13.67
C LEU A 13 -15.15 -35.41 15.02
N ILE A 14 -15.20 -36.42 15.93
CA ILE A 14 -14.47 -36.36 17.21
C ILE A 14 -12.96 -36.46 16.96
N LEU A 15 -12.50 -37.32 16.05
CA LEU A 15 -11.09 -37.44 15.69
C LEU A 15 -10.57 -36.16 15.00
N SER A 16 -11.36 -35.55 14.10
CA SER A 16 -10.99 -34.27 13.48
C SER A 16 -10.98 -33.11 14.48
N GLY A 17 -11.91 -33.11 15.45
CA GLY A 17 -11.91 -32.13 16.54
C GLY A 17 -10.72 -32.30 17.50
N LEU A 18 -10.35 -33.56 17.83
CA LEU A 18 -9.19 -33.85 18.65
C LEU A 18 -7.85 -33.54 17.95
N THR A 19 -7.75 -33.80 16.65
CA THR A 19 -6.55 -33.42 15.86
C THR A 19 -6.45 -31.91 15.67
N ALA A 20 -7.55 -31.20 15.44
CA ALA A 20 -7.56 -29.75 15.42
C ALA A 20 -7.22 -29.16 16.80
N GLY A 21 -7.82 -29.68 17.87
CA GLY A 21 -7.50 -29.27 19.26
C GLY A 21 -6.06 -29.57 19.65
N ALA A 22 -5.51 -30.72 19.27
CA ALA A 22 -4.10 -31.05 19.49
C ALA A 22 -3.16 -30.18 18.63
N TYR A 23 -3.56 -29.85 17.39
CA TYR A 23 -2.82 -28.93 16.53
C TYR A 23 -2.80 -27.51 17.12
N PHE A 24 -3.94 -27.01 17.63
CA PHE A 24 -3.99 -25.72 18.33
C PHE A 24 -3.23 -25.72 19.65
N LEU A 25 -3.27 -26.82 20.43
CA LEU A 25 -2.51 -26.95 21.67
C LEU A 25 -1.00 -27.09 21.42
N LEU A 26 -0.59 -27.72 20.34
CA LEU A 26 0.81 -27.83 19.95
C LEU A 26 1.31 -26.48 19.34
N LYS A 27 0.46 -25.79 18.58
CA LYS A 27 0.77 -24.45 18.05
C LYS A 27 0.90 -23.40 19.16
N GLY A 28 0.18 -23.55 20.26
CA GLY A 28 0.27 -22.66 21.43
C GLY A 28 1.47 -22.93 22.36
N ARG A 29 2.30 -23.94 22.08
CA ARG A 29 3.47 -24.28 22.92
C ARG A 29 4.80 -23.74 22.42
N GLU A 30 4.91 -23.32 21.16
CA GLU A 30 6.06 -22.53 20.71
C GLU A 30 5.75 -21.06 21.02
N GLY A 31 6.30 -20.57 22.13
CA GLY A 31 6.14 -19.18 22.55
C GLY A 31 6.57 -18.24 21.42
N GLY A 32 5.63 -17.44 20.94
CA GLY A 32 5.94 -16.33 20.03
C GLY A 32 6.85 -15.30 20.71
N PRO A 33 7.31 -14.29 19.97
CA PRO A 33 8.12 -13.20 20.52
C PRO A 33 7.48 -12.62 21.77
N SER A 34 8.28 -12.39 22.82
CA SER A 34 7.80 -11.78 24.06
C SER A 34 7.18 -10.41 23.78
N ASN A 35 6.24 -9.96 24.61
CA ASN A 35 5.68 -8.62 24.47
C ASN A 35 6.75 -7.53 24.58
N GLU A 36 7.78 -7.74 25.37
CA GLU A 36 8.93 -6.86 25.49
C GLU A 36 9.69 -6.76 24.16
N PHE A 37 9.91 -7.89 23.50
CA PHE A 37 10.55 -7.93 22.20
C PHE A 37 9.69 -7.29 21.12
N LYS A 38 8.38 -7.58 21.08
CA LYS A 38 7.44 -6.91 20.16
C LYS A 38 7.45 -5.39 20.34
N ASN A 39 7.48 -4.92 21.58
CA ASN A 39 7.58 -3.50 21.90
C ASN A 39 8.93 -2.90 21.44
N ARG A 40 10.04 -3.65 21.61
CA ARG A 40 11.35 -3.23 21.11
C ARG A 40 11.36 -3.13 19.59
N MET A 41 10.84 -4.12 18.87
CA MET A 41 10.73 -4.10 17.42
C MET A 41 9.88 -2.93 16.93
N ALA A 42 8.72 -2.71 17.55
CA ALA A 42 7.85 -1.58 17.22
C ALA A 42 8.57 -0.24 17.47
N LYS A 43 9.38 -0.16 18.54
CA LYS A 43 10.20 1.01 18.84
C LYS A 43 11.32 1.21 17.82
N GLU A 44 12.07 0.18 17.46
CA GLU A 44 13.13 0.24 16.46
C GLU A 44 12.57 0.68 15.10
N GLN A 45 11.42 0.16 14.70
CA GLN A 45 10.73 0.60 13.48
C GLN A 45 10.20 2.03 13.59
N SER A 46 9.74 2.44 14.78
CA SER A 46 9.32 3.82 15.06
C SER A 46 10.52 4.77 15.06
N ASP A 47 11.65 4.37 15.63
CA ASP A 47 12.87 5.17 15.69
C ASP A 47 13.48 5.39 14.30
N ASN A 48 13.29 4.48 13.34
CA ASN A 48 13.56 4.72 11.91
C ASN A 48 12.77 5.90 11.34
N GLN A 49 11.71 6.28 12.01
CA GLN A 49 10.78 7.32 11.58
C GLN A 49 10.93 8.60 12.39
N THR A 50 11.65 8.54 13.51
CA THR A 50 12.02 9.71 14.31
C THR A 50 13.33 10.32 13.80
N ASP A 51 13.62 11.57 14.20
CA ASP A 51 14.81 12.33 13.75
C ASP A 51 16.14 11.83 14.30
N ARG A 52 16.15 10.79 15.12
CA ARG A 52 17.38 10.19 15.60
C ARG A 52 18.01 9.40 14.46
N ALA A 53 19.14 9.88 13.97
CA ALA A 53 20.02 9.12 13.10
C ALA A 53 20.50 7.89 13.87
N TYR A 54 19.91 6.74 13.60
CA TYR A 54 20.50 5.47 13.99
C TYR A 54 21.61 5.23 12.96
N GLN A 55 22.83 5.15 13.40
CA GLN A 55 23.93 4.73 12.53
C GLN A 55 24.44 3.39 13.05
N TYR A 56 24.34 2.42 12.17
CA TYR A 56 25.02 1.16 12.37
C TYR A 56 26.50 1.36 12.10
N ASP A 57 27.37 0.78 12.93
CA ASP A 57 28.80 0.77 12.61
C ASP A 57 29.02 0.08 11.27
N MET A 58 29.77 0.72 10.39
CA MET A 58 30.03 0.17 9.05
C MET A 58 30.71 -1.19 9.17
N PRO A 59 30.23 -2.24 8.49
CA PRO A 59 30.83 -3.56 8.59
C PRO A 59 32.27 -3.56 8.06
N ASP A 60 33.22 -4.05 8.82
CA ASP A 60 34.62 -4.21 8.39
C ASP A 60 34.78 -5.14 7.19
N LYS A 61 33.86 -6.11 7.05
CA LYS A 61 33.84 -7.10 5.96
C LYS A 61 32.40 -7.32 5.48
N ALA A 62 32.24 -7.28 4.17
CA ALA A 62 30.97 -7.57 3.51
C ALA A 62 31.20 -8.38 2.23
N THR A 63 30.30 -9.29 1.92
CA THR A 63 30.25 -9.98 0.63
C THR A 63 29.77 -9.03 -0.45
N VAL A 64 30.58 -8.76 -1.45
CA VAL A 64 30.17 -7.94 -2.60
C VAL A 64 29.15 -8.71 -3.43
N LEU A 65 27.98 -8.11 -3.63
CA LEU A 65 26.96 -8.67 -4.51
C LEU A 65 27.26 -8.30 -5.96
N ALA A 66 27.54 -9.31 -6.78
CA ALA A 66 27.88 -9.16 -8.19
C ALA A 66 26.92 -9.92 -9.09
N THR A 67 26.38 -9.25 -10.12
CA THR A 67 25.48 -9.85 -11.13
C THR A 67 26.21 -10.39 -12.34
N ASP A 68 27.47 -10.00 -12.50
CA ASP A 68 28.34 -10.35 -13.63
C ASP A 68 29.80 -10.52 -13.16
N GLY A 69 30.69 -10.93 -14.07
CA GLY A 69 32.11 -11.15 -13.78
C GLY A 69 32.41 -12.51 -13.15
N GLU A 70 33.67 -12.67 -12.70
CA GLU A 70 34.18 -13.93 -12.10
C GLU A 70 33.59 -14.18 -10.70
N ASP A 71 33.32 -13.12 -9.96
CA ASP A 71 32.74 -13.17 -8.60
C ASP A 71 31.21 -13.19 -8.57
N LYS A 72 30.58 -13.54 -9.67
CA LYS A 72 29.12 -13.57 -9.79
C LYS A 72 28.49 -14.47 -8.75
N ASN A 73 27.77 -13.86 -7.81
CA ASN A 73 27.02 -14.53 -6.74
C ASN A 73 25.53 -14.14 -6.71
N VAL A 74 25.08 -13.28 -7.63
CA VAL A 74 23.70 -12.80 -7.74
C VAL A 74 23.13 -13.22 -9.10
N LEU A 75 21.93 -13.77 -9.07
CA LEU A 75 21.19 -14.11 -10.29
C LEU A 75 20.63 -12.85 -10.93
N ASN A 76 20.82 -12.71 -12.23
CA ASN A 76 20.21 -11.67 -13.02
C ASN A 76 19.03 -12.24 -13.82
N PHE A 77 17.89 -11.53 -13.75
CA PHE A 77 16.68 -11.83 -14.49
C PHE A 77 16.44 -10.67 -15.45
N GLU A 78 16.78 -10.87 -16.72
CA GLU A 78 16.42 -9.89 -17.74
C GLU A 78 14.91 -9.95 -18.00
N SER A 79 14.25 -8.83 -17.88
CA SER A 79 12.83 -8.68 -18.22
C SER A 79 12.65 -7.59 -19.25
N ASN A 80 12.27 -7.96 -20.46
CA ASN A 80 11.95 -7.02 -21.54
C ASN A 80 10.59 -6.33 -21.34
N SER A 81 9.78 -6.78 -20.39
CA SER A 81 8.47 -6.21 -20.08
C SER A 81 8.03 -6.60 -18.67
N VAL A 82 8.13 -5.66 -17.76
CA VAL A 82 7.85 -5.84 -16.33
C VAL A 82 6.40 -6.31 -16.09
N TYR A 83 5.45 -5.67 -16.77
CA TYR A 83 4.01 -5.90 -16.51
C TYR A 83 3.37 -6.97 -17.40
N GLN A 84 4.14 -7.96 -17.84
CA GLN A 84 3.62 -9.18 -18.43
C GLN A 84 3.59 -10.30 -17.38
N VAL A 85 2.40 -10.77 -17.03
CA VAL A 85 2.21 -11.86 -16.05
C VAL A 85 2.96 -13.12 -16.44
N SER A 86 3.08 -13.43 -17.74
CA SER A 86 3.88 -14.57 -18.25
C SER A 86 5.35 -14.48 -17.83
N ASN A 87 5.98 -13.30 -17.99
CA ASN A 87 7.39 -13.09 -17.62
C ASN A 87 7.59 -13.26 -16.11
N SER A 88 6.67 -12.72 -15.33
CA SER A 88 6.68 -12.86 -13.88
C SER A 88 6.50 -14.33 -13.43
N ASN A 89 5.65 -15.08 -14.15
CA ASN A 89 5.48 -16.52 -13.92
C ASN A 89 6.74 -17.33 -14.31
N GLU A 90 7.41 -16.96 -15.39
CA GLU A 90 8.66 -17.58 -15.82
C GLU A 90 9.80 -17.33 -14.81
N ALA A 91 9.95 -16.09 -14.34
CA ALA A 91 10.90 -15.74 -13.29
C ALA A 91 10.62 -16.56 -12.01
N ARG A 92 9.36 -16.65 -11.58
CA ARG A 92 8.95 -17.47 -10.42
C ARG A 92 9.29 -18.95 -10.64
N ALA A 93 8.94 -19.52 -11.77
CA ALA A 93 9.25 -20.93 -12.07
C ALA A 93 10.76 -21.22 -12.10
N ARG A 94 11.58 -20.24 -12.50
CA ARG A 94 13.05 -20.34 -12.43
C ARG A 94 13.53 -20.34 -10.98
N LEU A 95 13.02 -19.45 -10.14
CA LEU A 95 13.33 -19.42 -8.70
C LEU A 95 12.89 -20.71 -8.01
N ASP A 96 11.69 -21.21 -8.28
CA ASP A 96 11.18 -22.46 -7.70
C ASP A 96 12.06 -23.68 -8.08
N ARG A 97 12.60 -23.72 -9.29
CA ARG A 97 13.53 -24.78 -9.69
C ARG A 97 14.87 -24.68 -8.98
N LEU A 98 15.36 -23.46 -8.73
CA LEU A 98 16.60 -23.23 -7.99
C LEU A 98 16.43 -23.63 -6.52
N ILE A 99 15.36 -23.17 -5.87
CA ILE A 99 15.02 -23.54 -4.49
C ILE A 99 14.99 -25.06 -4.30
N LYS A 100 14.38 -25.79 -5.23
CA LYS A 100 14.28 -27.26 -5.17
C LYS A 100 15.60 -28.01 -5.40
N ARG A 101 16.59 -27.37 -6.05
CA ARG A 101 17.85 -28.02 -6.45
C ARG A 101 19.04 -27.61 -5.59
N THR A 102 18.91 -26.50 -4.88
CA THR A 102 19.98 -25.92 -4.09
C THR A 102 19.62 -26.08 -2.62
N ASP A 103 20.54 -26.62 -1.84
CA ASP A 103 20.44 -26.61 -0.38
C ASP A 103 20.89 -25.24 0.12
N ALA A 104 20.00 -24.25 -0.05
CA ALA A 104 20.29 -22.86 0.23
C ALA A 104 20.08 -22.57 1.72
N ASP A 105 21.16 -22.34 2.43
CA ASP A 105 21.17 -21.96 3.82
C ASP A 105 21.53 -20.46 4.00
N PHE A 106 21.62 -20.01 5.25
CA PHE A 106 22.00 -18.63 5.56
C PHE A 106 23.41 -18.29 5.10
N ASP A 107 24.30 -19.31 5.00
CA ASP A 107 25.66 -19.14 4.52
C ASP A 107 25.73 -18.98 3.01
N ASN A 108 24.88 -19.68 2.29
CA ASN A 108 24.82 -19.73 0.83
C ASN A 108 23.39 -19.50 0.32
N PRO A 109 22.84 -18.31 0.48
CA PRO A 109 21.45 -18.02 0.07
C PRO A 109 21.33 -17.94 -1.45
N ILE A 110 20.13 -18.19 -1.97
CA ILE A 110 19.79 -17.80 -3.34
C ILE A 110 19.53 -16.31 -3.34
N ILE A 111 20.32 -15.56 -4.12
CA ILE A 111 20.18 -14.11 -4.25
C ILE A 111 19.88 -13.77 -5.71
N ALA A 112 18.85 -12.96 -5.95
CA ALA A 112 18.52 -12.47 -7.29
C ALA A 112 18.24 -10.95 -7.24
N LYS A 113 18.80 -10.22 -8.20
CA LYS A 113 18.52 -8.78 -8.32
C LYS A 113 17.19 -8.58 -9.03
N ASN A 114 16.26 -7.89 -8.36
CA ASN A 114 14.96 -7.46 -8.89
C ASN A 114 14.32 -8.49 -9.88
N PRO A 115 14.07 -9.74 -9.47
CA PRO A 115 13.76 -10.82 -10.40
C PRO A 115 12.44 -10.62 -11.16
N PHE A 116 11.58 -9.75 -10.69
CA PHE A 116 10.29 -9.46 -11.31
C PHE A 116 10.23 -8.07 -11.98
N GLY A 117 11.28 -7.27 -11.85
CA GLY A 117 11.39 -5.96 -12.50
C GLY A 117 10.58 -4.83 -11.85
N THR A 118 9.82 -5.09 -10.79
CA THR A 118 8.88 -4.12 -10.21
C THR A 118 9.51 -3.19 -9.16
N MET A 119 10.70 -3.50 -8.66
CA MET A 119 11.39 -2.76 -7.59
C MET A 119 12.86 -2.59 -7.94
N GLU A 120 13.24 -1.42 -8.45
CA GLU A 120 14.54 -1.21 -9.13
C GLU A 120 15.75 -1.53 -8.25
N ASN A 121 15.72 -1.12 -6.99
CA ASN A 121 16.82 -1.27 -6.06
C ASN A 121 16.51 -2.32 -4.99
N SER A 122 16.18 -3.54 -5.42
CA SER A 122 15.86 -4.63 -4.50
C SER A 122 16.62 -5.91 -4.82
N PHE A 123 16.76 -6.74 -3.80
CA PHE A 123 17.29 -8.10 -3.94
C PHE A 123 16.31 -9.09 -3.35
N TYR A 124 16.02 -10.13 -4.10
CA TYR A 124 15.33 -11.32 -3.62
C TYR A 124 16.32 -12.21 -2.89
N PHE A 125 15.92 -12.69 -1.70
CA PHE A 125 16.65 -13.67 -0.91
C PHE A 125 15.77 -14.88 -0.62
N TYR A 126 16.38 -16.05 -0.72
CA TYR A 126 15.84 -17.31 -0.23
C TYR A 126 16.92 -18.11 0.47
N PHE A 127 16.61 -18.63 1.67
CA PHE A 127 17.42 -19.58 2.42
C PHE A 127 16.59 -20.29 3.47
N HIS A 128 17.09 -21.44 3.97
CA HIS A 128 16.55 -22.09 5.14
C HIS A 128 17.50 -22.00 6.34
N THR A 129 16.97 -22.23 7.52
CA THR A 129 17.71 -22.22 8.80
C THR A 129 17.42 -23.48 9.59
N SER A 130 18.39 -23.93 10.40
CA SER A 130 18.23 -25.10 11.27
C SER A 130 17.24 -24.88 12.42
N PHE A 131 17.03 -23.62 12.83
CA PHE A 131 16.12 -23.20 13.89
C PHE A 131 15.09 -22.17 13.39
N ARG A 132 14.01 -21.99 14.13
CA ARG A 132 13.01 -20.96 13.80
C ARG A 132 13.49 -19.60 14.26
N CYS A 133 13.53 -18.64 13.35
CA CYS A 133 13.96 -17.28 13.62
C CYS A 133 13.16 -16.27 12.79
N MET A 134 13.33 -15.00 13.09
CA MET A 134 12.99 -13.87 12.25
C MET A 134 14.23 -13.40 11.51
N VAL A 135 14.03 -12.77 10.37
CA VAL A 135 15.07 -12.04 9.67
C VAL A 135 14.88 -10.55 9.92
N ARG A 136 15.94 -9.90 10.37
CA ARG A 136 16.07 -8.44 10.38
C ARG A 136 17.16 -8.04 9.41
N TYR A 137 16.93 -6.97 8.62
CA TYR A 137 18.03 -6.38 7.87
C TYR A 137 18.09 -4.87 8.09
N THR A 138 19.31 -4.36 8.05
CA THR A 138 19.62 -2.94 8.12
C THR A 138 20.37 -2.53 6.87
N ILE A 139 19.91 -1.47 6.20
CA ILE A 139 20.64 -0.85 5.11
C ILE A 139 21.30 0.41 5.64
N THR A 140 22.61 0.47 5.51
CA THR A 140 23.43 1.61 5.90
C THR A 140 24.35 2.04 4.75
N VAL A 141 24.77 3.29 4.75
CA VAL A 141 25.68 3.88 3.77
C VAL A 141 26.69 4.76 4.51
N ASP A 142 27.85 4.97 3.92
CA ASP A 142 28.86 5.89 4.43
C ASP A 142 28.47 7.35 4.15
N ASP A 143 27.41 7.80 4.84
CA ASP A 143 26.88 9.16 4.76
C ASP A 143 26.07 9.47 6.04
N GLU A 144 26.66 10.20 6.97
CA GLU A 144 26.06 10.54 8.27
C GLU A 144 24.74 11.34 8.15
N THR A 145 24.46 11.93 6.99
CA THR A 145 23.21 12.67 6.75
C THR A 145 22.04 11.76 6.37
N ILE A 146 22.32 10.47 6.16
CA ILE A 146 21.35 9.45 5.77
C ILE A 146 21.24 8.45 6.92
N SER A 147 20.04 8.35 7.48
CA SER A 147 19.79 7.37 8.54
C SER A 147 19.62 5.97 7.98
N ASP A 148 19.99 5.00 8.78
CA ASP A 148 19.80 3.59 8.51
C ASP A 148 18.34 3.24 8.24
N HIS A 149 18.16 2.18 7.49
CA HIS A 149 16.85 1.64 7.16
C HIS A 149 16.72 0.22 7.69
N ILE A 150 16.03 0.06 8.81
CA ILE A 150 15.87 -1.23 9.50
C ILE A 150 14.51 -1.84 9.13
N ARG A 151 14.50 -3.14 8.84
CA ARG A 151 13.29 -3.92 8.55
C ARG A 151 13.34 -5.28 9.21
N TYR A 152 12.19 -5.70 9.71
CA TYR A 152 11.91 -7.09 10.02
C TYR A 152 11.11 -7.69 8.88
N VAL A 153 11.58 -8.82 8.36
CA VAL A 153 10.88 -9.53 7.29
C VAL A 153 9.63 -10.16 7.87
N ASN A 154 8.47 -9.91 7.28
CA ASN A 154 7.24 -10.61 7.61
C ASN A 154 7.13 -11.87 6.74
N ASN A 155 7.05 -13.03 7.38
CA ASN A 155 6.89 -14.32 6.71
C ASN A 155 5.43 -14.81 6.68
N GLY A 156 4.47 -13.97 7.04
CA GLY A 156 3.04 -14.31 7.08
C GLY A 156 2.61 -15.18 8.26
N GLN A 157 3.50 -15.45 9.21
CA GLN A 157 3.20 -16.23 10.42
C GLN A 157 2.82 -15.29 11.58
N GLU A 158 1.91 -15.71 12.43
CA GLU A 158 1.45 -14.92 13.58
C GLU A 158 2.60 -14.48 14.51
N ASN A 159 3.59 -15.34 14.71
CA ASN A 159 4.75 -15.08 15.56
C ASN A 159 6.01 -14.67 14.76
N ASN A 160 5.88 -14.54 13.45
CA ASN A 160 6.94 -14.19 12.51
C ASN A 160 8.22 -15.06 12.60
N LEU A 161 8.12 -16.27 13.16
CA LEU A 161 9.22 -17.22 13.25
C LEU A 161 9.08 -18.30 12.18
N ALA A 162 10.09 -18.46 11.33
CA ALA A 162 10.13 -19.47 10.27
C ALA A 162 11.49 -20.17 10.21
N LYS A 163 11.56 -21.26 9.47
CA LYS A 163 12.81 -21.88 9.02
C LYS A 163 13.08 -21.59 7.55
N GLU A 164 12.03 -21.39 6.78
CA GLU A 164 12.11 -21.00 5.37
C GLU A 164 11.94 -19.49 5.28
N HIS A 165 12.86 -18.83 4.61
CA HIS A 165 12.88 -17.39 4.47
C HIS A 165 12.92 -17.01 2.98
N GLU A 166 11.87 -16.34 2.53
CA GLU A 166 11.72 -15.85 1.16
C GLU A 166 11.21 -14.41 1.20
N PHE A 167 12.01 -13.45 0.73
CA PHE A 167 11.68 -12.03 0.85
C PHE A 167 12.46 -11.14 -0.12
N LEU A 168 12.06 -9.87 -0.18
CA LEU A 168 12.84 -8.82 -0.80
C LEU A 168 13.58 -7.98 0.25
N VAL A 169 14.83 -7.70 -0.01
CA VAL A 169 15.57 -6.61 0.62
C VAL A 169 15.34 -5.36 -0.20
N GLU A 170 14.72 -4.38 0.41
CA GLU A 170 14.29 -3.11 -0.17
C GLU A 170 14.90 -1.96 0.60
N GLY A 171 14.89 -0.75 0.02
CA GLY A 171 15.38 0.44 0.71
C GLY A 171 16.83 0.82 0.38
N LEU A 172 17.43 0.17 -0.63
CA LEU A 172 18.77 0.54 -1.09
C LEU A 172 18.73 1.92 -1.75
N LEU A 173 19.71 2.75 -1.41
CA LEU A 173 19.81 4.10 -1.92
C LEU A 173 20.44 4.13 -3.31
N PRO A 174 19.81 4.77 -4.29
CA PRO A 174 20.40 4.94 -5.62
C PRO A 174 21.71 5.70 -5.59
N GLY A 175 22.67 5.28 -6.41
CA GLY A 175 23.97 5.96 -6.57
C GLY A 175 24.88 5.91 -5.34
N LYS A 176 24.62 5.00 -4.40
CA LYS A 176 25.43 4.80 -3.20
C LYS A 176 25.94 3.37 -3.11
N THR A 177 27.04 3.19 -2.42
CA THR A 177 27.44 1.88 -1.92
C THR A 177 26.63 1.59 -0.66
N ASN A 178 25.75 0.62 -0.76
CA ASN A 178 24.86 0.19 0.31
C ASN A 178 25.47 -1.02 1.01
N PHE A 179 25.44 -1.04 2.33
CA PHE A 179 25.73 -2.20 3.16
C PHE A 179 24.41 -2.75 3.70
N ILE A 180 24.22 -4.05 3.54
CA ILE A 180 23.05 -4.78 4.02
C ILE A 180 23.53 -5.67 5.17
N VAL A 181 23.19 -5.32 6.38
CA VAL A 181 23.45 -6.13 7.58
C VAL A 181 22.23 -7.01 7.81
N MET A 182 22.36 -8.29 7.60
CA MET A 182 21.27 -9.26 7.74
C MET A 182 21.49 -10.11 8.99
N GLU A 183 20.47 -10.21 9.83
CA GLU A 183 20.54 -10.85 11.13
C GLU A 183 19.43 -11.87 11.31
N LEU A 184 19.78 -13.04 11.83
CA LEU A 184 18.83 -14.03 12.30
C LEU A 184 18.52 -13.76 13.78
N VAL A 185 17.25 -13.47 14.08
CA VAL A 185 16.80 -13.07 15.42
C VAL A 185 15.88 -14.14 15.98
N ASP A 186 16.21 -14.69 17.15
CA ASP A 186 15.42 -15.72 17.81
C ASP A 186 14.14 -15.16 18.49
N SER A 187 13.33 -16.04 19.05
CA SER A 187 12.07 -15.66 19.72
C SER A 187 12.25 -14.77 20.96
N THR A 188 13.46 -14.69 21.50
CA THR A 188 13.80 -13.81 22.64
C THR A 188 14.35 -12.46 22.20
N GLY A 189 14.57 -12.30 20.88
CA GLY A 189 15.08 -11.09 20.30
C GLY A 189 16.61 -10.99 20.30
N ASN A 190 17.28 -12.11 20.49
CA ASN A 190 18.73 -12.15 20.38
C ASN A 190 19.15 -12.46 18.96
N THR A 191 20.11 -11.69 18.43
CA THR A 191 20.77 -12.00 17.18
C THR A 191 21.65 -13.23 17.35
N ARG A 192 21.40 -14.25 16.55
CA ARG A 192 22.14 -15.53 16.54
C ARG A 192 23.25 -15.55 15.51
N GLU A 193 22.97 -15.01 14.34
CA GLU A 193 23.89 -14.98 13.22
C GLU A 193 23.75 -13.66 12.49
N THR A 194 24.86 -13.19 11.88
CA THR A 194 24.89 -11.94 11.10
C THR A 194 25.69 -12.15 9.83
N LYS A 195 25.16 -11.63 8.72
CA LYS A 195 25.88 -11.54 7.44
C LYS A 195 25.79 -10.15 6.86
N ASN A 196 26.91 -9.72 6.30
CA ASN A 196 27.04 -8.41 5.69
C ASN A 196 27.23 -8.55 4.19
N TYR A 197 26.42 -7.80 3.44
CA TYR A 197 26.53 -7.69 1.99
C TYR A 197 26.77 -6.24 1.60
N GLN A 198 27.43 -6.05 0.46
CA GLN A 198 27.69 -4.73 -0.10
C GLN A 198 27.26 -4.69 -1.56
N TYR A 199 26.59 -3.62 -1.94
CA TYR A 199 26.17 -3.39 -3.33
C TYR A 199 26.17 -1.91 -3.68
N THR A 200 26.77 -1.55 -4.82
CA THR A 200 26.71 -0.19 -5.36
C THR A 200 25.59 -0.11 -6.40
N THR A 201 24.57 0.68 -6.10
CA THR A 201 23.42 0.88 -6.97
C THR A 201 23.72 1.89 -8.08
N ALA A 202 22.99 1.79 -9.19
CA ALA A 202 22.93 2.86 -10.20
C ALA A 202 22.34 4.14 -9.59
N GLY A 203 22.65 5.29 -10.22
CA GLY A 203 22.09 6.58 -9.80
C GLY A 203 20.58 6.65 -9.98
N SER A 204 19.94 7.58 -9.26
CA SER A 204 18.52 7.85 -9.39
C SER A 204 18.18 8.31 -10.80
N PRO A 205 17.03 7.91 -11.37
CA PRO A 205 16.56 8.45 -12.64
C PRO A 205 16.42 9.98 -12.60
N SER A 206 16.57 10.61 -13.77
CA SER A 206 16.41 12.07 -13.88
C SER A 206 15.05 12.53 -13.37
N GLY A 207 15.05 13.61 -12.60
CA GLY A 207 13.84 14.19 -12.01
C GLY A 207 13.37 13.53 -10.70
N ILE A 208 14.11 12.54 -10.19
CA ILE A 208 13.79 11.88 -8.92
C ILE A 208 14.94 12.14 -7.92
N PRO A 209 14.77 13.04 -6.94
CA PRO A 209 15.80 13.33 -5.95
C PRO A 209 16.00 12.17 -4.97
N GLN A 210 17.23 11.87 -4.61
CA GLN A 210 17.57 10.88 -3.58
C GLN A 210 17.06 11.29 -2.20
N LYS A 211 17.02 12.60 -1.93
CA LYS A 211 16.53 13.18 -0.69
C LYS A 211 15.73 14.43 -1.03
N ILE A 212 14.53 14.52 -0.48
CA ILE A 212 13.69 15.71 -0.59
C ILE A 212 13.86 16.59 0.64
N THR A 213 13.59 17.89 0.48
CA THR A 213 13.68 18.83 1.60
C THR A 213 12.54 18.60 2.57
N VAL A 214 12.86 18.49 3.85
CA VAL A 214 11.93 18.24 4.94
C VAL A 214 12.00 19.36 5.96
N SER A 215 10.87 19.76 6.51
CA SER A 215 10.79 20.72 7.62
C SER A 215 9.69 20.30 8.61
N ASP A 216 9.98 20.44 9.90
CA ASP A 216 9.03 20.13 10.95
C ASP A 216 7.92 21.16 11.04
N GLY A 217 6.75 20.69 11.45
CA GLY A 217 5.59 21.53 11.74
C GLY A 217 5.43 21.82 13.22
N TYR A 218 4.22 22.20 13.60
CA TYR A 218 3.88 22.59 14.97
C TYR A 218 2.92 21.60 15.67
N SER A 219 2.56 20.50 15.01
CA SER A 219 1.75 19.46 15.64
C SER A 219 2.57 18.69 16.67
N LYS A 220 1.89 18.27 17.75
CA LYS A 220 2.46 17.35 18.74
C LYS A 220 2.19 15.88 18.41
N SER A 221 1.46 15.61 17.34
CA SER A 221 1.22 14.25 16.84
C SER A 221 2.49 13.66 16.27
N THR A 222 2.60 12.34 16.33
CA THR A 222 3.70 11.60 15.69
C THR A 222 3.34 11.26 14.25
N LEU A 223 4.34 11.16 13.38
CA LEU A 223 4.14 10.69 12.01
C LEU A 223 3.59 9.25 12.00
N ALA A 224 2.70 8.97 11.09
CA ALA A 224 2.26 7.59 10.86
C ALA A 224 3.41 6.74 10.32
N ASN A 225 3.38 5.44 10.65
CA ASN A 225 4.27 4.47 10.03
C ASN A 225 3.96 4.32 8.54
N GLY A 226 4.98 4.13 7.72
CA GLY A 226 4.80 3.89 6.30
C GLY A 226 5.72 4.69 5.41
N MET A 227 5.48 4.58 4.12
CA MET A 227 6.23 5.29 3.09
C MET A 227 5.29 6.15 2.24
N TYR A 228 5.80 7.29 1.81
CA TYR A 228 5.13 8.16 0.86
C TYR A 228 5.44 7.72 -0.56
N TYR A 229 4.44 7.19 -1.25
CA TYR A 229 4.49 6.88 -2.67
C TYR A 229 4.14 8.13 -3.45
N VAL A 230 5.15 8.70 -4.05
CA VAL A 230 5.10 9.94 -4.80
C VAL A 230 4.99 9.62 -6.29
N PHE A 231 4.09 10.27 -6.98
CA PHE A 231 3.90 10.18 -8.43
C PHE A 231 4.42 11.50 -9.05
N PRO A 232 5.70 11.58 -9.43
CA PRO A 232 6.25 12.78 -10.00
C PRO A 232 5.69 13.02 -11.40
N SER A 233 5.26 14.24 -11.68
CA SER A 233 4.74 14.58 -13.00
C SER A 233 5.81 14.42 -14.08
N GLY A 234 5.45 13.78 -15.18
CA GLY A 234 6.33 13.63 -16.35
C GLY A 234 7.42 12.57 -16.22
N THR A 235 7.35 11.67 -15.24
CA THR A 235 8.27 10.53 -15.10
C THR A 235 7.52 9.20 -15.11
N PRO A 236 8.11 8.10 -15.65
CA PRO A 236 7.50 6.78 -15.62
C PRO A 236 7.84 6.02 -14.33
N TRP A 237 7.82 6.71 -13.19
CA TRP A 237 8.22 6.14 -11.90
C TRP A 237 7.24 6.51 -10.80
N ILE A 238 7.06 5.59 -9.87
CA ILE A 238 6.55 5.88 -8.54
C ILE A 238 7.77 5.83 -7.61
N ALA A 239 7.99 6.89 -6.85
CA ALA A 239 9.12 6.99 -5.93
C ALA A 239 8.64 6.88 -4.49
N ALA A 240 9.22 5.95 -3.72
CA ALA A 240 8.85 5.74 -2.32
C ALA A 240 9.86 6.43 -1.40
N TYR A 241 9.37 7.38 -0.59
CA TYR A 241 10.17 8.12 0.39
C TYR A 241 9.76 7.74 1.81
N ASP A 242 10.76 7.60 2.68
CA ASP A 242 10.54 7.44 4.12
C ASP A 242 10.12 8.76 4.79
N ASN A 243 9.84 8.70 6.09
CA ASN A 243 9.45 9.86 6.89
C ASN A 243 10.55 10.94 6.98
N LYS A 244 11.78 10.64 6.63
CA LYS A 244 12.91 11.58 6.59
C LYS A 244 13.13 12.17 5.20
N GLY A 245 12.28 11.81 4.24
CA GLY A 245 12.36 12.26 2.85
C GLY A 245 13.49 11.61 2.06
N ILE A 246 13.93 10.43 2.47
CA ILE A 246 14.97 9.66 1.79
C ILE A 246 14.30 8.67 0.86
N LEU A 247 14.76 8.62 -0.40
CA LEU A 247 14.28 7.69 -1.41
C LEU A 247 14.69 6.27 -1.04
N ARG A 248 13.70 5.37 -0.91
CA ARG A 248 13.92 3.99 -0.51
C ARG A 248 13.57 2.99 -1.61
N ASP A 249 12.72 3.39 -2.55
CA ASP A 249 12.35 2.50 -3.63
C ASP A 249 11.87 3.24 -4.88
N LEU A 250 11.99 2.57 -6.03
CA LEU A 250 11.56 3.02 -7.35
C LEU A 250 10.78 1.92 -8.05
N ILE A 251 9.52 2.21 -8.33
CA ILE A 251 8.62 1.32 -9.06
C ILE A 251 8.47 1.86 -10.48
N PRO A 252 8.90 1.14 -11.52
CA PRO A 252 8.71 1.57 -12.89
C PRO A 252 7.23 1.52 -13.29
N THR A 253 6.80 2.41 -14.19
CA THR A 253 5.48 2.38 -14.81
C THR A 253 5.59 2.42 -16.33
N GLU A 254 4.51 2.10 -17.06
CA GLU A 254 4.52 2.16 -18.52
C GLU A 254 4.33 3.58 -19.06
N SER A 255 3.79 4.51 -18.25
CA SER A 255 3.53 5.89 -18.66
C SER A 255 3.53 6.88 -17.49
N PHE A 256 3.52 8.17 -17.80
CA PHE A 256 3.59 9.30 -16.86
C PHE A 256 2.29 9.61 -16.10
N HIS A 257 1.22 8.82 -16.22
CA HIS A 257 -0.13 9.22 -15.80
C HIS A 257 -0.73 8.35 -14.71
N GLY A 258 0.09 7.72 -13.89
CA GLY A 258 -0.38 7.05 -12.69
C GLY A 258 -0.62 8.04 -11.56
N HIS A 259 -1.65 7.82 -10.73
CA HIS A 259 -1.91 8.68 -9.57
C HIS A 259 -2.48 7.94 -8.37
N ARG A 260 -2.59 6.62 -8.45
CA ARG A 260 -3.12 5.82 -7.33
C ARG A 260 -2.36 4.53 -7.12
N ILE A 261 -2.12 4.26 -5.84
CA ILE A 261 -1.62 3.00 -5.28
C ILE A 261 -2.53 2.60 -4.11
N THR A 262 -2.79 1.34 -3.94
CA THR A 262 -3.56 0.81 -2.81
C THR A 262 -3.00 -0.53 -2.38
N ALA A 263 -3.06 -0.83 -1.09
CA ALA A 263 -2.64 -2.11 -0.52
C ALA A 263 -3.85 -3.00 -0.25
N SER A 264 -3.64 -4.29 -0.30
CA SER A 264 -4.51 -5.36 0.18
C SER A 264 -3.64 -6.35 0.96
N ASP A 265 -4.24 -7.33 1.63
CA ASP A 265 -3.55 -8.21 2.59
C ASP A 265 -2.29 -8.90 2.03
N ASP A 266 -2.28 -9.25 0.74
CA ASP A 266 -1.21 -10.01 0.08
C ASP A 266 -0.55 -9.30 -1.11
N CYS A 267 -1.00 -8.09 -1.44
CA CYS A 267 -0.56 -7.41 -2.64
C CYS A 267 -0.74 -5.90 -2.57
N ILE A 268 -0.05 -5.22 -3.47
CA ILE A 268 -0.36 -3.84 -3.83
C ILE A 268 -0.93 -3.78 -5.23
N LEU A 269 -1.80 -2.80 -5.44
CA LEU A 269 -2.29 -2.45 -6.77
C LEU A 269 -1.93 -1.01 -7.07
N TYR A 270 -1.41 -0.78 -8.24
CA TYR A 270 -1.10 0.57 -8.69
C TYR A 270 -1.32 0.73 -10.19
N GLN A 271 -1.59 1.97 -10.54
CA GLN A 271 -1.80 2.35 -11.92
C GLN A 271 -0.44 2.43 -12.63
N ILE A 272 -0.28 1.68 -13.71
CA ILE A 272 0.95 1.62 -14.52
C ILE A 272 0.84 2.41 -15.82
N SER A 273 -0.38 2.75 -16.24
CA SER A 273 -0.66 3.62 -17.38
C SER A 273 -2.03 4.30 -17.21
N GLU A 274 -2.44 5.13 -18.15
CA GLU A 274 -3.74 5.80 -18.12
C GLU A 274 -4.93 4.83 -18.02
N ASP A 275 -4.77 3.60 -18.49
CA ASP A 275 -5.85 2.61 -18.60
C ASP A 275 -5.49 1.22 -18.05
N LYS A 276 -4.34 1.07 -17.36
CA LYS A 276 -3.93 -0.22 -16.79
C LYS A 276 -3.65 -0.13 -15.30
N VAL A 277 -4.01 -1.19 -14.60
CA VAL A 277 -3.66 -1.42 -13.18
C VAL A 277 -2.96 -2.76 -13.06
N ALA A 278 -1.84 -2.78 -12.35
CA ALA A 278 -1.11 -3.99 -11.98
C ALA A 278 -1.46 -4.43 -10.56
N LYS A 279 -1.49 -5.74 -10.34
CA LYS A 279 -1.54 -6.40 -9.03
C LYS A 279 -0.20 -7.07 -8.79
N VAL A 280 0.47 -6.71 -7.71
CA VAL A 280 1.84 -7.13 -7.41
C VAL A 280 1.92 -7.68 -5.99
N SER A 281 2.52 -8.87 -5.83
CA SER A 281 2.67 -9.52 -4.53
C SER A 281 3.78 -8.89 -3.69
N ALA A 282 3.89 -9.30 -2.43
CA ALA A 282 4.95 -8.89 -1.50
C ALA A 282 6.38 -9.19 -2.00
N LEU A 283 6.55 -10.15 -2.91
CA LEU A 283 7.84 -10.45 -3.54
C LEU A 283 8.10 -9.64 -4.83
N GLY A 284 7.28 -8.64 -5.14
CA GLY A 284 7.39 -7.88 -6.38
C GLY A 284 6.83 -8.61 -7.63
N ARG A 285 6.26 -9.82 -7.47
CA ARG A 285 5.73 -10.59 -8.59
C ARG A 285 4.44 -9.98 -9.12
N VAL A 286 4.38 -9.70 -10.43
CA VAL A 286 3.15 -9.28 -11.10
C VAL A 286 2.21 -10.49 -11.21
N THR A 287 1.13 -10.48 -10.45
CA THR A 287 0.13 -11.56 -10.39
C THR A 287 -1.08 -11.29 -11.28
N GLY A 288 -1.26 -10.05 -11.71
CA GLY A 288 -2.32 -9.67 -12.63
C GLY A 288 -2.12 -8.29 -13.22
N VAL A 289 -2.61 -8.09 -14.42
CA VAL A 289 -2.73 -6.78 -15.07
C VAL A 289 -4.09 -6.71 -15.73
N VAL A 290 -4.83 -5.66 -15.44
CA VAL A 290 -6.10 -5.38 -16.12
C VAL A 290 -5.97 -4.13 -16.97
N GLN A 291 -6.49 -4.21 -18.20
CA GLN A 291 -6.61 -3.06 -19.09
C GLN A 291 -8.07 -2.62 -19.20
N MET A 292 -8.32 -1.37 -18.91
CA MET A 292 -9.64 -0.78 -18.80
C MET A 292 -10.05 -0.11 -20.11
N LYS A 293 -10.51 -0.92 -21.07
CA LYS A 293 -10.79 -0.49 -22.45
C LYS A 293 -12.20 0.14 -22.61
N GLY A 294 -12.26 1.11 -23.50
CA GLY A 294 -13.53 1.61 -24.07
C GLY A 294 -14.24 2.71 -23.26
N TYR A 295 -13.68 3.13 -22.13
CA TYR A 295 -14.26 4.16 -21.25
C TYR A 295 -13.25 5.27 -20.88
N GLY A 296 -12.29 5.53 -21.74
CA GLY A 296 -11.26 6.56 -21.52
C GLY A 296 -10.28 6.21 -20.41
N LYS A 297 -9.67 7.24 -19.84
CA LYS A 297 -8.69 7.11 -18.76
C LYS A 297 -9.34 6.71 -17.44
N ILE A 298 -8.61 5.94 -16.64
CA ILE A 298 -8.96 5.69 -15.24
C ILE A 298 -8.89 7.02 -14.48
N ARG A 299 -9.99 7.40 -13.85
CA ARG A 299 -9.98 8.59 -12.98
C ARG A 299 -9.68 8.23 -11.54
N ASP A 300 -10.16 7.09 -11.14
CA ASP A 300 -9.92 6.50 -9.84
C ASP A 300 -10.29 5.03 -9.86
N PHE A 301 -9.67 4.23 -9.00
CA PHE A 301 -9.97 2.82 -8.87
C PHE A 301 -9.93 2.37 -7.41
N SER A 302 -10.56 1.24 -7.14
CA SER A 302 -10.53 0.53 -5.87
C SER A 302 -10.59 -0.98 -6.14
N TYR A 303 -10.06 -1.78 -5.24
CA TYR A 303 -10.03 -3.23 -5.34
C TYR A 303 -10.96 -3.86 -4.30
N ASP A 304 -11.69 -4.91 -4.67
CA ASP A 304 -12.62 -5.59 -3.77
C ASP A 304 -11.97 -6.59 -2.79
N GLY A 305 -10.66 -6.77 -2.91
CA GLY A 305 -9.89 -7.73 -2.10
C GLY A 305 -9.86 -9.16 -2.68
N TYR A 306 -10.59 -9.43 -3.79
CA TYR A 306 -10.70 -10.77 -4.38
C TYR A 306 -10.21 -10.84 -5.83
N ASP A 307 -10.99 -10.31 -6.77
CA ASP A 307 -10.72 -10.42 -8.21
C ASP A 307 -10.97 -9.13 -9.01
N GLU A 308 -11.91 -8.27 -8.58
CA GLU A 308 -12.36 -7.16 -9.40
C GLU A 308 -11.74 -5.81 -9.00
N VAL A 309 -11.20 -5.11 -9.99
CA VAL A 309 -10.89 -3.69 -9.87
C VAL A 309 -12.10 -2.89 -10.31
N TYR A 310 -12.65 -2.12 -9.39
CA TYR A 310 -13.70 -1.14 -9.64
C TYR A 310 -13.06 0.18 -10.03
N TRP A 311 -13.59 0.84 -11.05
CA TRP A 311 -12.98 2.08 -11.54
C TRP A 311 -13.99 3.03 -12.15
N LEU A 312 -13.64 4.30 -12.16
CA LEU A 312 -14.42 5.38 -12.74
C LEU A 312 -13.90 5.70 -14.14
N GLY A 313 -14.77 5.57 -15.13
CA GLY A 313 -14.46 5.85 -16.52
C GLY A 313 -15.52 6.70 -17.19
N LYS A 314 -15.21 7.23 -18.39
CA LYS A 314 -16.09 8.08 -19.18
C LYS A 314 -16.19 7.59 -20.60
N LYS A 315 -17.43 7.48 -21.11
CA LYS A 315 -17.69 7.20 -22.53
C LYS A 315 -18.65 8.24 -23.11
N LYS A 316 -18.16 9.00 -24.09
CA LYS A 316 -18.85 10.20 -24.59
C LYS A 316 -19.14 11.19 -23.45
N LYS A 317 -20.42 11.53 -23.22
CA LYS A 317 -20.86 12.47 -22.17
C LYS A 317 -21.27 11.78 -20.85
N ASN A 318 -21.22 10.44 -20.77
CA ASN A 318 -21.69 9.70 -19.59
C ASN A 318 -20.49 9.17 -18.81
N GLU A 319 -20.64 9.15 -17.51
CA GLU A 319 -19.71 8.56 -16.57
C GLU A 319 -20.23 7.21 -16.09
N TYR A 320 -19.32 6.33 -15.75
CA TYR A 320 -19.60 4.94 -15.40
C TYR A 320 -18.75 4.52 -14.21
N LEU A 321 -19.36 3.71 -13.35
CA LEU A 321 -18.66 2.81 -12.49
C LEU A 321 -18.57 1.45 -13.20
N LEU A 322 -17.38 0.94 -13.31
CA LEU A 322 -17.03 -0.27 -14.05
C LEU A 322 -16.32 -1.22 -13.10
N ALA A 323 -16.35 -2.51 -13.38
CA ALA A 323 -15.55 -3.51 -12.71
C ALA A 323 -14.84 -4.37 -13.75
N THR A 324 -13.56 -4.64 -13.54
CA THR A 324 -12.75 -5.48 -14.43
C THR A 324 -12.10 -6.60 -13.61
N SER A 325 -12.33 -7.84 -14.01
CA SER A 325 -11.81 -9.02 -13.35
C SER A 325 -10.35 -9.28 -13.77
N PHE A 326 -9.47 -9.59 -12.84
CA PHE A 326 -8.12 -10.04 -13.11
C PHE A 326 -8.07 -11.42 -13.76
N GLN A 327 -8.97 -12.33 -13.36
CA GLN A 327 -9.00 -13.69 -13.89
C GLN A 327 -9.42 -13.73 -15.36
N THR A 328 -10.42 -12.95 -15.75
CA THR A 328 -11.01 -13.03 -17.09
C THR A 328 -10.65 -11.87 -18.00
N GLY A 329 -10.12 -10.79 -17.48
CA GLY A 329 -9.88 -9.53 -18.20
C GLY A 329 -11.17 -8.82 -18.67
N LYS A 330 -12.35 -9.34 -18.30
CA LYS A 330 -13.64 -8.81 -18.76
C LYS A 330 -14.08 -7.62 -17.91
N THR A 331 -14.51 -6.58 -18.60
CA THR A 331 -15.11 -5.39 -17.98
C THR A 331 -16.63 -5.45 -18.04
N ARG A 332 -17.28 -5.19 -16.92
CA ARG A 332 -18.75 -5.03 -16.82
C ARG A 332 -19.11 -3.63 -16.35
N VAL A 333 -20.26 -3.14 -16.78
CA VAL A 333 -20.83 -1.89 -16.27
C VAL A 333 -21.54 -2.19 -14.96
N VAL A 334 -21.04 -1.63 -13.85
CA VAL A 334 -21.68 -1.71 -12.54
C VAL A 334 -22.78 -0.67 -12.43
N TYR A 335 -22.46 0.60 -12.78
CA TYR A 335 -23.44 1.67 -12.73
C TYR A 335 -23.18 2.71 -13.82
N ARG A 336 -24.24 3.22 -14.43
CA ARG A 336 -24.20 4.35 -15.37
C ARG A 336 -24.75 5.59 -14.68
N PHE A 337 -23.93 6.60 -14.53
CA PHE A 337 -24.36 7.85 -13.92
C PHE A 337 -25.24 8.67 -14.87
N LYS A 338 -26.13 9.47 -14.30
CA LYS A 338 -26.88 10.45 -15.06
C LYS A 338 -25.93 11.51 -15.61
N LYS A 339 -26.28 12.09 -16.77
CA LYS A 339 -25.44 13.03 -17.51
C LYS A 339 -24.94 14.23 -16.69
N ASP A 340 -25.70 14.61 -15.67
CA ASP A 340 -25.39 15.78 -14.84
C ASP A 340 -24.46 15.44 -13.65
N ILE A 341 -24.04 14.17 -13.49
CA ILE A 341 -23.11 13.75 -12.44
C ILE A 341 -21.70 13.67 -13.01
N GLN A 342 -20.77 14.39 -12.40
CA GLN A 342 -19.33 14.22 -12.62
C GLN A 342 -18.72 13.53 -11.40
N THR A 343 -18.10 12.37 -11.61
CA THR A 343 -17.45 11.60 -10.54
C THR A 343 -16.03 12.07 -10.30
N GLY A 344 -15.53 11.90 -9.08
CA GLY A 344 -14.17 12.25 -8.69
C GLY A 344 -13.39 11.04 -8.22
N SER A 345 -13.85 10.42 -7.15
CA SER A 345 -13.15 9.34 -6.46
C SER A 345 -14.12 8.26 -6.02
N LEU A 346 -13.63 7.05 -5.78
CA LEU A 346 -14.44 5.94 -5.29
C LEU A 346 -13.73 5.15 -4.19
N THR A 347 -14.54 4.48 -3.38
CA THR A 347 -14.09 3.44 -2.45
C THR A 347 -15.02 2.24 -2.55
N VAL A 348 -14.44 1.06 -2.57
CA VAL A 348 -15.14 -0.22 -2.63
C VAL A 348 -14.65 -1.03 -1.44
N PRO A 349 -15.44 -1.14 -0.36
CA PRO A 349 -15.09 -1.99 0.77
C PRO A 349 -15.24 -3.47 0.38
N GLN A 350 -14.58 -4.36 1.09
CA GLN A 350 -14.76 -5.82 0.93
C GLN A 350 -16.21 -6.24 1.19
N SER A 351 -16.92 -5.51 2.04
CA SER A 351 -18.35 -5.68 2.31
C SER A 351 -19.00 -4.30 2.48
N GLY A 352 -20.28 -4.18 2.07
CA GLY A 352 -21.04 -2.94 2.26
C GLY A 352 -21.29 -2.15 0.97
N SER A 353 -21.52 -0.87 1.10
CA SER A 353 -21.91 -0.01 -0.01
C SER A 353 -20.72 0.66 -0.70
N ILE A 354 -20.78 0.76 -2.01
CA ILE A 354 -19.77 1.48 -2.80
C ILE A 354 -19.97 2.99 -2.60
N GLY A 355 -18.94 3.68 -2.12
CA GLY A 355 -18.94 5.12 -2.00
C GLY A 355 -18.35 5.81 -3.22
N VAL A 356 -19.00 6.85 -3.72
CA VAL A 356 -18.48 7.66 -4.83
C VAL A 356 -18.60 9.14 -4.50
N VAL A 357 -17.47 9.84 -4.55
CA VAL A 357 -17.46 11.29 -4.49
C VAL A 357 -17.87 11.85 -5.84
N ALA A 358 -18.84 12.76 -5.85
CA ALA A 358 -19.20 13.53 -7.01
C ALA A 358 -18.61 14.94 -6.94
N LYS A 359 -17.97 15.37 -8.03
CA LYS A 359 -17.46 16.74 -8.20
C LYS A 359 -18.56 17.73 -8.58
N ASN A 360 -19.52 17.25 -9.37
CA ASN A 360 -20.69 18.01 -9.76
C ASN A 360 -21.91 17.09 -9.92
N PRO A 361 -23.03 17.32 -9.22
CA PRO A 361 -23.11 18.22 -8.05
C PRO A 361 -22.25 17.71 -6.90
N SER A 362 -21.68 18.61 -6.12
CA SER A 362 -20.83 18.27 -4.98
C SER A 362 -21.57 17.41 -3.95
N GLY A 363 -20.93 16.32 -3.54
CA GLY A 363 -21.50 15.37 -2.56
C GLY A 363 -20.88 13.99 -2.64
N VAL A 364 -21.35 13.11 -1.77
CA VAL A 364 -21.00 11.70 -1.77
C VAL A 364 -22.27 10.89 -1.93
N PHE A 365 -22.27 9.93 -2.82
CA PHE A 365 -23.38 8.99 -2.93
C PHE A 365 -22.91 7.56 -2.72
N TYR A 366 -23.84 6.77 -2.18
CA TYR A 366 -23.63 5.37 -1.89
C TYR A 366 -24.50 4.54 -2.81
N LEU A 367 -23.89 3.56 -3.43
CA LEU A 367 -24.57 2.50 -4.16
C LEU A 367 -24.80 1.32 -3.23
N ASP A 368 -25.81 0.51 -3.55
CA ASP A 368 -26.03 -0.75 -2.86
C ASP A 368 -24.76 -1.62 -2.90
N ALA A 369 -24.71 -2.62 -2.02
CA ALA A 369 -23.56 -3.49 -1.88
C ALA A 369 -23.09 -4.10 -3.21
N ILE A 370 -21.80 -4.44 -3.27
CA ILE A 370 -21.12 -5.08 -4.41
C ILE A 370 -21.87 -6.32 -4.91
N SER A 371 -22.51 -7.08 -4.00
CA SER A 371 -23.30 -8.28 -4.30
C SER A 371 -24.60 -8.02 -5.06
N ALA A 372 -25.02 -6.76 -5.19
CA ALA A 372 -26.26 -6.44 -5.91
C ALA A 372 -26.06 -6.59 -7.43
N ALA A 373 -26.88 -7.39 -8.09
CA ALA A 373 -26.82 -7.60 -9.53
C ALA A 373 -26.99 -6.30 -10.35
N LYS A 374 -27.74 -5.35 -9.81
CA LYS A 374 -27.92 -3.99 -10.37
C LYS A 374 -27.90 -2.97 -9.22
N PRO A 375 -26.72 -2.49 -8.81
CA PRO A 375 -26.62 -1.54 -7.71
C PRO A 375 -27.41 -0.26 -8.03
N LYS A 376 -28.08 0.26 -7.00
CA LYS A 376 -28.85 1.52 -7.08
C LYS A 376 -28.25 2.49 -6.07
N ILE A 377 -28.45 3.79 -6.31
CA ILE A 377 -28.13 4.79 -5.30
C ILE A 377 -29.03 4.56 -4.09
N SER A 378 -28.45 4.14 -2.98
CA SER A 378 -29.14 3.93 -1.71
C SER A 378 -29.39 5.25 -1.00
N PHE A 379 -28.37 6.13 -0.91
CA PHE A 379 -28.56 7.50 -0.43
C PHE A 379 -27.42 8.43 -0.87
N VAL A 380 -27.64 9.72 -0.70
CA VAL A 380 -26.70 10.78 -1.05
C VAL A 380 -26.53 11.73 0.13
N VAL A 381 -25.31 12.13 0.37
CA VAL A 381 -24.95 13.22 1.27
C VAL A 381 -24.58 14.43 0.43
N GLY A 382 -25.34 15.53 0.55
CA GLY A 382 -25.10 16.72 -0.26
C GLY A 382 -26.27 17.70 -0.25
N LYS A 383 -26.09 18.84 -0.91
CA LYS A 383 -27.10 19.91 -0.96
C LYS A 383 -28.35 19.45 -1.70
N LYS A 384 -29.48 19.34 -1.01
CA LYS A 384 -30.75 18.79 -1.52
C LYS A 384 -31.20 19.39 -2.86
N ALA A 385 -31.08 20.71 -3.01
CA ALA A 385 -31.46 21.39 -4.24
C ALA A 385 -30.68 20.89 -5.46
N ALA A 386 -29.36 20.66 -5.30
CA ALA A 386 -28.48 20.19 -6.37
C ALA A 386 -28.76 18.71 -6.74
N TRP A 387 -29.01 17.85 -5.75
CA TRP A 387 -29.23 16.41 -5.96
C TRP A 387 -30.66 16.03 -6.32
N LYS A 388 -31.64 16.92 -6.12
CA LYS A 388 -33.07 16.68 -6.43
C LYS A 388 -33.31 16.25 -7.87
N LYS A 389 -32.51 16.76 -8.82
CA LYS A 389 -32.63 16.45 -10.25
C LYS A 389 -32.07 15.06 -10.60
N VAL A 390 -31.16 14.52 -9.80
CA VAL A 390 -30.39 13.30 -10.14
C VAL A 390 -30.78 12.08 -9.32
N THR A 391 -31.47 12.26 -8.18
CA THR A 391 -31.92 11.14 -7.35
C THR A 391 -33.28 11.44 -6.68
N ALA A 392 -33.90 10.42 -6.10
CA ALA A 392 -35.16 10.59 -5.38
C ALA A 392 -34.96 11.45 -4.12
N LYS A 393 -35.87 12.41 -3.89
CA LYS A 393 -35.80 13.37 -2.77
C LYS A 393 -35.58 12.72 -1.40
N LYS A 394 -36.21 11.56 -1.14
CA LYS A 394 -36.11 10.77 0.09
C LYS A 394 -34.74 10.12 0.32
N LYS A 395 -33.88 10.08 -0.70
CA LYS A 395 -32.55 9.49 -0.65
C LYS A 395 -31.46 10.50 -0.35
N ILE A 396 -31.80 11.78 -0.15
CA ILE A 396 -30.82 12.85 0.06
C ILE A 396 -30.80 13.18 1.54
N ASN A 397 -29.64 13.06 2.16
CA ASN A 397 -29.38 13.61 3.48
C ASN A 397 -28.89 15.05 3.32
N ASP A 398 -29.80 15.99 3.53
CA ASP A 398 -29.52 17.42 3.49
C ASP A 398 -29.28 17.91 4.91
N ASN A 399 -28.11 17.61 5.45
CA ASN A 399 -27.75 18.18 6.72
C ASN A 399 -27.36 19.65 6.50
N LYS A 400 -28.02 20.58 7.20
CA LYS A 400 -27.74 22.03 7.11
C LYS A 400 -26.27 22.39 7.42
N LYS A 401 -25.55 21.50 8.12
CA LYS A 401 -24.11 21.60 8.35
C LYS A 401 -23.23 21.40 7.11
N PHE A 402 -23.82 20.96 5.99
CA PHE A 402 -23.14 20.77 4.71
C PHE A 402 -23.35 21.92 3.71
N THR A 403 -23.76 23.09 4.18
CA THR A 403 -23.83 24.27 3.32
C THR A 403 -22.41 24.70 2.95
N GLY A 404 -22.14 24.84 1.67
CA GLY A 404 -20.82 25.26 1.18
C GLY A 404 -19.88 24.16 0.73
N TRP A 405 -20.31 22.89 0.77
CA TRP A 405 -19.49 21.76 0.34
C TRP A 405 -19.01 21.89 -1.10
N ASN A 406 -17.71 21.88 -1.22
CA ASN A 406 -17.02 21.70 -2.50
C ASN A 406 -16.19 20.41 -2.44
N THR A 407 -16.67 19.38 -3.11
CA THR A 407 -16.00 18.06 -3.17
C THR A 407 -15.15 17.89 -4.43
N LYS A 408 -14.90 18.96 -5.20
CA LYS A 408 -14.17 18.90 -6.46
C LYS A 408 -12.77 18.33 -6.31
N GLU A 409 -12.17 18.56 -5.15
CA GLU A 409 -10.78 18.24 -4.84
C GLU A 409 -10.65 17.11 -3.82
N SER A 410 -11.78 16.47 -3.45
CA SER A 410 -11.79 15.38 -2.49
C SER A 410 -11.45 14.05 -3.13
N MET A 411 -10.58 13.27 -2.49
CA MET A 411 -10.22 11.92 -2.87
C MET A 411 -10.56 10.95 -1.74
N LEU A 412 -11.25 9.85 -2.04
CA LEU A 412 -11.52 8.78 -1.10
C LEU A 412 -10.41 7.74 -1.20
N LEU A 413 -9.62 7.55 -0.16
CA LEU A 413 -8.48 6.63 -0.18
C LEU A 413 -8.53 5.55 0.90
N SER A 414 -9.65 5.43 1.64
CA SER A 414 -9.76 4.43 2.70
C SER A 414 -10.72 3.30 2.33
N GLN A 415 -10.38 2.09 2.74
CA GLN A 415 -11.20 0.88 2.58
C GLN A 415 -11.95 0.49 3.87
N GLU A 416 -11.81 1.27 4.95
CA GLU A 416 -12.41 0.91 6.23
C GLU A 416 -13.92 1.17 6.24
N ASN A 417 -14.64 0.13 6.65
CA ASN A 417 -16.07 0.02 7.03
C ASN A 417 -16.86 1.33 7.05
N GLU A 418 -17.97 1.38 6.28
CA GLU A 418 -19.10 2.34 6.34
C GLU A 418 -18.79 3.79 6.77
N THR A 419 -17.54 4.07 7.13
CA THR A 419 -17.04 5.39 7.46
C THR A 419 -16.69 6.08 6.15
N ILE A 420 -17.23 7.25 5.93
CA ILE A 420 -16.71 8.12 4.88
C ILE A 420 -15.31 8.50 5.34
N PRO A 421 -14.27 8.12 4.60
CA PRO A 421 -12.92 8.57 4.91
C PRO A 421 -12.88 10.09 4.90
N ALA A 422 -11.85 10.65 5.48
CA ALA A 422 -11.64 12.07 5.53
C ALA A 422 -11.73 12.69 4.13
N MET A 423 -12.47 13.76 4.02
CA MET A 423 -12.60 14.53 2.79
C MET A 423 -12.09 15.95 3.03
N LEU A 424 -11.44 16.50 2.05
CA LEU A 424 -11.13 17.91 2.03
C LEU A 424 -12.36 18.69 1.58
N VAL A 425 -12.89 19.52 2.45
CA VAL A 425 -14.09 20.33 2.21
C VAL A 425 -13.70 21.80 2.28
N GLN A 426 -14.07 22.58 1.29
CA GLN A 426 -13.94 24.03 1.36
C GLN A 426 -15.18 24.62 2.03
N GLU A 427 -14.99 25.28 3.16
CA GLU A 427 -16.00 26.10 3.84
C GLU A 427 -15.52 27.56 3.85
N GLU A 428 -16.30 28.45 3.26
CA GLU A 428 -15.91 29.86 3.07
C GLU A 428 -14.53 30.00 2.40
N ASN A 429 -13.53 30.48 3.13
CA ASN A 429 -12.15 30.64 2.65
C ASN A 429 -11.16 29.62 3.22
N GLN A 430 -11.65 28.58 3.88
CA GLN A 430 -10.81 27.59 4.54
C GLN A 430 -11.07 26.20 3.99
N TYR A 431 -10.03 25.34 4.02
CA TYR A 431 -10.17 23.93 3.78
C TYR A 431 -10.22 23.18 5.10
N LEU A 432 -11.16 22.25 5.20
CA LEU A 432 -11.32 21.38 6.35
C LEU A 432 -11.09 19.93 5.91
N ALA A 433 -10.26 19.21 6.63
CA ALA A 433 -10.26 17.75 6.63
C ALA A 433 -11.40 17.27 7.52
N VAL A 434 -12.40 16.62 6.97
CA VAL A 434 -13.60 16.22 7.69
C VAL A 434 -13.83 14.73 7.58
N GLU A 435 -14.01 14.07 8.70
CA GLU A 435 -14.41 12.68 8.78
C GLU A 435 -15.89 12.56 9.08
N TRP A 436 -16.54 11.66 8.38
CA TRP A 436 -17.95 11.36 8.52
C TRP A 436 -18.15 9.87 8.78
N GLN A 437 -19.14 9.56 9.60
CA GLN A 437 -19.67 8.20 9.71
C GLN A 437 -21.02 8.16 9.02
N ALA A 438 -21.12 7.30 8.00
CA ALA A 438 -22.37 7.05 7.31
C ALA A 438 -22.96 5.71 7.77
N ASP A 439 -24.19 5.73 8.23
CA ASP A 439 -25.02 4.53 8.40
C ASP A 439 -25.91 4.43 7.16
N VAL A 440 -25.51 3.57 6.22
CA VAL A 440 -26.20 3.42 4.93
C VAL A 440 -27.60 2.84 5.11
N ALA A 441 -27.79 1.93 6.07
CA ALA A 441 -29.08 1.32 6.36
C ALA A 441 -30.05 2.35 6.95
N LYS A 442 -29.61 3.12 7.93
CA LYS A 442 -30.42 4.20 8.53
C LYS A 442 -30.44 5.49 7.70
N LYS A 443 -29.57 5.61 6.68
CA LYS A 443 -29.39 6.81 5.84
C LYS A 443 -29.07 8.04 6.66
N THR A 444 -28.26 7.86 7.68
CA THR A 444 -27.81 8.93 8.57
C THR A 444 -26.30 9.15 8.38
N VAL A 445 -25.88 10.38 8.64
CA VAL A 445 -24.46 10.78 8.60
C VAL A 445 -24.15 11.62 9.82
N GLN A 446 -23.08 11.26 10.49
CA GLN A 446 -22.59 12.02 11.64
C GLN A 446 -21.17 12.51 11.35
N LYS A 447 -20.89 13.77 11.66
CA LYS A 447 -19.54 14.31 11.65
C LYS A 447 -18.78 13.70 12.82
N LYS A 448 -17.72 12.93 12.52
CA LYS A 448 -16.91 12.25 13.53
C LYS A 448 -15.76 13.13 14.01
N ALA A 449 -15.07 13.76 13.06
CA ALA A 449 -13.96 14.65 13.33
C ALA A 449 -13.85 15.74 12.26
N SER A 450 -13.21 16.85 12.59
CA SER A 450 -12.77 17.83 11.59
C SER A 450 -11.55 18.59 12.09
N ALA A 451 -10.65 18.90 11.17
CA ALA A 451 -9.47 19.72 11.42
C ALA A 451 -9.30 20.73 10.29
N THR A 452 -8.91 21.97 10.64
CA THR A 452 -8.64 22.99 9.63
C THR A 452 -7.33 22.66 8.90
N ALA A 453 -7.39 22.50 7.59
CA ALA A 453 -6.24 22.23 6.76
C ALA A 453 -5.64 23.54 6.24
N VAL A 454 -4.91 24.24 7.08
CA VAL A 454 -4.42 25.62 6.86
C VAL A 454 -3.59 25.74 5.58
N GLU A 455 -2.84 24.71 5.22
CA GLU A 455 -1.94 24.71 4.06
C GLU A 455 -2.57 24.17 2.77
N ALA A 456 -3.81 23.67 2.85
CA ALA A 456 -4.52 23.20 1.69
C ALA A 456 -4.93 24.36 0.77
N LYS A 457 -4.84 24.13 -0.55
CA LYS A 457 -5.16 25.08 -1.61
C LYS A 457 -6.09 24.42 -2.62
N SER A 458 -6.54 25.18 -3.60
CA SER A 458 -7.24 24.60 -4.76
C SER A 458 -6.35 23.56 -5.45
N GLY A 459 -6.91 22.39 -5.78
CA GLY A 459 -6.19 21.24 -6.32
C GLY A 459 -5.52 20.34 -5.28
N SER A 460 -5.64 20.65 -3.99
CA SER A 460 -5.09 19.79 -2.93
C SER A 460 -5.85 18.47 -2.83
N LEU A 461 -5.11 17.38 -2.59
CA LEU A 461 -5.64 16.05 -2.32
C LEU A 461 -5.44 15.71 -0.85
N LEU A 462 -6.34 14.91 -0.28
CA LEU A 462 -6.26 14.49 1.11
C LEU A 462 -6.44 12.98 1.22
N GLN A 463 -5.55 12.36 1.98
CA GLN A 463 -5.65 10.96 2.41
C GLN A 463 -5.66 10.88 3.93
N LYS A 464 -6.52 10.03 4.51
CA LYS A 464 -6.38 9.65 5.91
C LYS A 464 -5.33 8.56 6.05
N CYS A 465 -4.43 8.71 7.04
CA CYS A 465 -3.38 7.75 7.35
C CYS A 465 -3.29 7.56 8.87
N GLY A 466 -3.86 6.47 9.37
CA GLY A 466 -4.02 6.26 10.81
C GLY A 466 -4.82 7.40 11.45
N ASN A 467 -4.25 8.06 12.45
CA ASN A 467 -4.87 9.24 13.10
C ASN A 467 -4.53 10.56 12.39
N ASN A 468 -3.68 10.54 11.38
CA ASN A 468 -3.18 11.71 10.66
C ASN A 468 -3.82 11.85 9.27
N TYR A 469 -3.47 12.93 8.60
CA TYR A 469 -3.88 13.23 7.23
C TYR A 469 -2.66 13.58 6.40
N VAL A 470 -2.54 12.98 5.21
CA VAL A 470 -1.57 13.39 4.20
C VAL A 470 -2.28 14.35 3.25
N ILE A 471 -1.70 15.52 3.07
CA ILE A 471 -2.23 16.56 2.19
C ILE A 471 -1.19 16.87 1.11
N VAL A 472 -1.58 16.71 -0.14
CA VAL A 472 -0.81 17.20 -1.29
C VAL A 472 -1.25 18.62 -1.57
N CYS A 473 -0.35 19.59 -1.49
CA CYS A 473 -0.69 21.02 -1.51
C CYS A 473 -0.76 21.56 -2.95
N GLY A 474 -1.71 21.08 -3.74
CA GLY A 474 -1.88 21.47 -5.13
C GLY A 474 -0.72 20.99 -6.02
N THR A 475 -0.42 21.75 -7.09
CA THR A 475 0.60 21.38 -8.09
C THR A 475 2.01 21.84 -7.74
N ALA A 476 2.24 22.40 -6.56
CA ALA A 476 3.50 23.06 -6.18
C ALA A 476 4.64 22.10 -5.79
N GLY A 477 4.47 20.80 -5.95
CA GLY A 477 5.49 19.82 -5.57
C GLY A 477 5.68 19.67 -4.05
N THR A 478 4.73 20.12 -3.24
CA THR A 478 4.78 20.04 -1.78
C THR A 478 3.65 19.17 -1.23
N TYR A 479 3.96 18.45 -0.17
CA TYR A 479 2.95 17.72 0.60
C TYR A 479 3.32 17.75 2.09
N LEU A 480 2.38 17.40 2.93
CA LEU A 480 2.59 17.38 4.38
C LEU A 480 1.79 16.26 5.03
N GLU A 481 2.24 15.84 6.20
CA GLU A 481 1.43 15.08 7.13
C GLU A 481 0.94 16.00 8.24
N MET A 482 -0.37 15.99 8.45
CA MET A 482 -1.09 16.83 9.40
C MET A 482 -1.66 15.95 10.50
N GLY A 483 -1.49 16.36 11.74
CA GLY A 483 -2.11 15.71 12.89
C GLY A 483 -3.61 16.00 13.00
N SER A 484 -4.28 15.28 13.89
CA SER A 484 -5.71 15.51 14.21
C SER A 484 -5.98 16.89 14.80
N ASP A 485 -4.95 17.59 15.29
CA ASP A 485 -5.00 18.98 15.77
C ASP A 485 -5.04 20.02 14.62
N GLY A 486 -5.00 19.59 13.38
CA GLY A 486 -5.02 20.44 12.19
C GLY A 486 -3.70 21.11 11.85
N LYS A 487 -2.63 20.80 12.59
CA LYS A 487 -1.29 21.37 12.35
C LYS A 487 -0.43 20.38 11.61
N ALA A 488 0.48 20.90 10.77
CA ALA A 488 1.49 20.06 10.14
C ALA A 488 2.38 19.42 11.20
N ILE A 489 2.62 18.11 11.06
CA ILE A 489 3.66 17.37 11.77
C ILE A 489 4.97 17.59 11.01
N ARG A 490 4.93 17.36 9.70
CA ARG A 490 6.09 17.48 8.82
C ARG A 490 5.67 17.89 7.42
N ARG A 491 6.48 18.73 6.78
CA ARG A 491 6.32 19.18 5.39
C ARG A 491 7.43 18.65 4.53
N TYR A 492 7.08 18.32 3.31
CA TYR A 492 7.97 17.77 2.30
C TYR A 492 7.92 18.61 1.05
N ASN A 493 9.09 18.95 0.52
CA ASN A 493 9.20 19.68 -0.74
C ASN A 493 9.98 18.82 -1.74
N TYR A 494 9.25 18.32 -2.73
CA TYR A 494 9.81 17.53 -3.83
C TYR A 494 10.55 18.41 -4.86
N GLY A 495 10.21 19.68 -4.94
CA GLY A 495 10.85 20.66 -5.82
C GLY A 495 10.33 20.70 -7.26
N SER A 496 9.44 19.78 -7.67
CA SER A 496 8.83 19.75 -8.99
C SER A 496 7.36 19.31 -8.91
N GLY A 497 6.64 19.30 -10.02
CA GLY A 497 5.23 18.92 -10.06
C GLY A 497 4.97 17.50 -9.58
N LEU A 498 3.87 17.32 -8.86
CA LEU A 498 3.39 16.04 -8.37
C LEU A 498 1.97 15.79 -8.89
N ASP A 499 1.73 14.59 -9.41
CA ASP A 499 0.38 14.17 -9.79
C ASP A 499 -0.40 13.68 -8.57
N SER A 500 0.28 12.98 -7.65
CA SER A 500 -0.30 12.50 -6.39
C SER A 500 0.80 12.13 -5.40
N VAL A 501 0.44 12.07 -4.12
CA VAL A 501 1.22 11.42 -3.06
C VAL A 501 0.27 10.61 -2.21
N GLN A 502 0.64 9.38 -1.90
CA GLN A 502 -0.12 8.51 -1.02
C GLN A 502 0.80 7.84 -0.02
N LYS A 503 0.42 7.88 1.25
CA LYS A 503 1.14 7.15 2.29
C LYS A 503 0.49 5.79 2.47
N LEU A 504 1.28 4.73 2.33
CA LEU A 504 0.87 3.40 2.68
C LEU A 504 1.56 3.00 3.97
N THR A 505 0.78 2.49 4.91
CA THR A 505 1.29 1.99 6.18
C THR A 505 2.05 0.69 5.96
N LEU A 506 2.96 0.35 6.88
CA LEU A 506 3.80 -0.85 6.75
C LEU A 506 3.04 -2.17 6.89
N SER A 507 1.79 -2.14 7.33
CA SER A 507 0.90 -3.30 7.35
C SER A 507 0.19 -3.46 6.00
N GLY A 508 0.28 -4.62 5.38
CA GLY A 508 -0.39 -4.93 4.12
C GLY A 508 0.36 -4.52 2.87
N MET A 509 1.69 -4.48 2.91
CA MET A 509 2.56 -4.14 1.79
C MET A 509 3.80 -5.02 1.71
N TYR A 510 4.71 -4.73 0.76
CA TYR A 510 6.06 -5.30 0.71
C TYR A 510 6.77 -5.20 2.06
N PHE A 511 6.56 -4.12 2.78
CA PHE A 511 7.07 -3.89 4.10
C PHE A 511 6.01 -4.31 5.12
N TYR A 512 5.88 -5.57 5.37
CA TYR A 512 5.02 -6.02 6.46
C TYR A 512 5.61 -5.53 7.78
N GLY A 513 4.94 -4.54 8.37
CA GLY A 513 5.15 -4.21 9.77
C GLY A 513 4.64 -5.35 10.65
N ILE A 514 5.33 -5.64 11.70
CA ILE A 514 4.88 -6.54 12.75
C ILE A 514 3.98 -5.78 13.71
#